data_6bcdbddc841ff02ba9c3f2367cea5dd3
#
_entry.id   6bcdbddc841ff02ba9c3f2367cea5dd3
#
_cell.length_a   1.000
_cell.length_b   1.000
_cell.length_c   1.000
_cell.angle_alpha   90.00
_cell.angle_beta   90.00
_cell.angle_gamma   90.00
#
_symmetry.space_group_name_H-M   'P 1'
#
loop_
_entity.id
_entity.type
_entity.pdbx_description
1 polymer ?
#
loop_
_entity_poly.entity_id
_entity_poly.type
_entity_poly.pdbx_seq_one_letter_code
_entity_poly.pdbx_strand_id
1 'polypeptide(L)'
;MRLLRHSRALVATLAAALVLGGCAAPRQPSAGNTDARIRLLAQAHIAAGTEVLGTPWGGISGIDYDPQSGQFWLISDDRSAHAPARIYTARWSPAQQPTQPPHITGVFTLLTEQGQPFPSPRQRTGSNAEVPDAEAIRWHAGRQRLWWTSEGDWARGGIPRLREALPTGQWARDIPLPPAFTPTLQPQRTGPRPNASLEGLAFS
;
A
#
# COMPACT_ATOMS: atom_id res chain seq x y z
N MET A 1 5.60 11.49 102.74
CA MET A 1 4.26 11.04 103.17
C MET A 1 3.52 10.43 101.99
N ARG A 2 3.32 9.13 102.05
CA ARG A 2 2.21 8.34 101.46
C ARG A 2 1.90 8.66 99.96
N LEU A 3 1.64 7.71 99.06
CA LEU A 3 1.32 6.23 99.12
C LEU A 3 1.43 5.70 97.68
N LEU A 4 1.89 4.48 97.60
CA LEU A 4 1.78 3.52 96.50
C LEU A 4 0.37 3.48 95.90
N ARG A 5 0.33 3.21 94.59
CA ARG A 5 -0.55 2.11 94.13
C ARG A 5 -0.13 1.60 92.75
N HIS A 6 0.00 0.30 92.72
CA HIS A 6 0.19 -0.61 91.62
C HIS A 6 -1.05 -0.62 90.72
N SER A 7 -0.84 -0.84 89.46
CA SER A 7 -1.75 -1.67 88.60
C SER A 7 -1.11 -2.03 87.26
N ARG A 8 -0.64 -3.18 87.23
CA ARG A 8 -0.92 -4.34 86.40
C ARG A 8 -0.94 -4.02 84.87
N ALA A 9 0.02 -4.67 84.25
CA ALA A 9 0.14 -4.96 82.82
C ALA A 9 -1.11 -5.52 82.18
N LEU A 10 -1.40 -5.09 81.00
CA LEU A 10 -2.08 -5.85 79.98
C LEU A 10 -1.29 -5.79 78.66
N VAL A 11 -0.59 -6.89 78.43
CA VAL A 11 0.03 -7.16 77.14
C VAL A 11 -1.06 -7.51 76.15
N ALA A 12 -1.41 -6.63 75.25
CA ALA A 12 -2.27 -6.98 74.15
C ALA A 12 -1.37 -7.27 72.93
N THR A 13 -1.19 -8.54 72.69
CA THR A 13 -0.55 -9.04 71.45
C THR A 13 -1.49 -8.80 70.28
N LEU A 14 -1.19 -7.80 69.49
CA LEU A 14 -1.89 -7.52 68.24
C LEU A 14 -1.25 -8.40 67.14
N ALA A 15 -1.89 -9.50 66.78
CA ALA A 15 -1.52 -10.32 65.64
C ALA A 15 -1.87 -9.54 64.36
N ALA A 16 -0.87 -9.00 63.70
CA ALA A 16 -1.03 -8.40 62.36
C ALA A 16 -1.16 -9.52 61.32
N ALA A 17 -2.37 -9.80 60.87
CA ALA A 17 -2.62 -10.65 59.73
C ALA A 17 -2.26 -9.88 58.45
N LEU A 18 -1.09 -10.17 57.87
CA LEU A 18 -0.74 -9.73 56.52
C LEU A 18 -1.64 -10.46 55.51
N VAL A 19 -2.64 -9.78 55.05
CA VAL A 19 -3.39 -10.21 53.85
C VAL A 19 -2.54 -9.86 52.65
N LEU A 20 -1.83 -10.85 52.13
CA LEU A 20 -1.21 -10.81 50.83
C LEU A 20 -2.28 -10.82 49.75
N GLY A 21 -2.84 -9.65 49.45
CA GLY A 21 -3.67 -9.44 48.30
C GLY A 21 -2.82 -9.59 47.03
N GLY A 22 -2.75 -10.80 46.51
CA GLY A 22 -2.18 -11.04 45.19
C GLY A 22 -2.98 -10.23 44.14
N CYS A 23 -2.37 -9.20 43.57
CA CYS A 23 -2.86 -8.54 42.34
C CYS A 23 -2.90 -9.61 41.24
N ALA A 24 -4.05 -10.25 41.06
CA ALA A 24 -4.31 -11.00 39.84
C ALA A 24 -4.30 -9.98 38.68
N ALA A 25 -3.19 -9.89 37.99
CA ALA A 25 -3.14 -9.15 36.72
C ALA A 25 -4.25 -9.71 35.81
N PRO A 26 -5.06 -8.87 35.18
CA PRO A 26 -6.04 -9.34 34.23
C PRO A 26 -5.28 -10.15 33.19
N ARG A 27 -5.61 -11.45 33.09
CA ARG A 27 -5.13 -12.26 31.97
C ARG A 27 -5.62 -11.57 30.70
N GLN A 28 -4.71 -10.96 29.97
CA GLN A 28 -4.99 -10.62 28.57
C GLN A 28 -5.44 -11.91 27.89
N PRO A 29 -6.58 -11.89 27.18
CA PRO A 29 -6.94 -13.04 26.38
C PRO A 29 -5.75 -13.27 25.46
N SER A 30 -5.13 -14.44 25.57
CA SER A 30 -4.13 -14.87 24.60
C SER A 30 -4.82 -14.75 23.25
N ALA A 31 -4.31 -13.86 22.38
CA ALA A 31 -4.72 -13.84 21.00
C ALA A 31 -4.54 -15.28 20.51
N GLY A 32 -5.65 -15.99 20.36
CA GLY A 32 -5.63 -17.35 19.87
C GLY A 32 -4.86 -17.30 18.58
N ASN A 33 -3.80 -18.07 18.49
CA ASN A 33 -3.05 -18.25 17.26
C ASN A 33 -4.01 -18.91 16.27
N THR A 34 -4.85 -18.06 15.63
CA THR A 34 -5.62 -18.49 14.49
C THR A 34 -4.58 -18.67 13.40
N ASP A 35 -4.12 -19.90 13.19
CA ASP A 35 -3.34 -20.27 12.03
C ASP A 35 -4.05 -19.73 10.79
N ALA A 36 -3.62 -18.57 10.35
CA ALA A 36 -4.16 -17.94 9.16
C ALA A 36 -3.77 -18.85 7.98
N ARG A 37 -4.69 -19.72 7.58
CA ARG A 37 -4.48 -20.62 6.45
C ARG A 37 -4.85 -19.88 5.18
N ILE A 38 -3.84 -19.65 4.34
CA ILE A 38 -4.06 -19.16 2.99
C ILE A 38 -4.60 -20.32 2.15
N ARG A 39 -5.73 -20.10 1.48
CA ARG A 39 -6.33 -21.04 0.56
C ARG A 39 -6.54 -20.38 -0.80
N LEU A 40 -6.09 -21.04 -1.88
CA LEU A 40 -6.43 -20.61 -3.23
C LEU A 40 -7.94 -20.79 -3.44
N LEU A 41 -8.64 -19.69 -3.71
CA LEU A 41 -10.09 -19.69 -3.95
C LEU A 41 -10.43 -19.88 -5.43
N ALA A 42 -9.65 -19.25 -6.30
CA ALA A 42 -9.87 -19.27 -7.74
C ALA A 42 -8.56 -18.94 -8.46
N GLN A 43 -8.48 -19.35 -9.72
CA GLN A 43 -7.40 -19.00 -10.63
C GLN A 43 -7.99 -18.78 -12.03
N ALA A 44 -7.61 -17.64 -12.63
CA ALA A 44 -7.96 -17.32 -14.01
C ALA A 44 -6.75 -16.67 -14.70
N HIS A 45 -6.77 -16.69 -16.02
CA HIS A 45 -5.65 -16.20 -16.83
C HIS A 45 -6.14 -15.37 -18.00
N ILE A 46 -5.53 -14.20 -18.20
CA ILE A 46 -5.65 -13.40 -19.42
C ILE A 46 -4.26 -13.44 -20.06
N ALA A 47 -4.14 -13.95 -21.28
CA ALA A 47 -2.85 -14.07 -21.95
C ALA A 47 -2.24 -12.70 -22.20
N ALA A 48 -0.91 -12.57 -21.99
CA ALA A 48 -0.18 -11.35 -22.32
C ALA A 48 -0.31 -11.04 -23.80
N GLY A 49 -0.44 -9.76 -24.14
CA GLY A 49 -0.63 -9.30 -25.51
C GLY A 49 -2.05 -9.47 -26.07
N THR A 50 -2.99 -10.05 -25.28
CA THR A 50 -4.41 -10.01 -25.65
C THR A 50 -4.84 -8.55 -25.79
N GLU A 51 -5.56 -8.23 -26.87
CA GLU A 51 -6.12 -6.89 -27.00
C GLU A 51 -7.34 -6.72 -26.08
N VAL A 52 -7.27 -5.71 -25.22
CA VAL A 52 -8.33 -5.39 -24.27
C VAL A 52 -8.64 -3.89 -24.39
N LEU A 53 -9.88 -3.58 -24.81
CA LEU A 53 -10.35 -2.20 -25.00
C LEU A 53 -9.38 -1.34 -25.83
N GLY A 54 -8.83 -1.91 -26.91
CA GLY A 54 -7.91 -1.22 -27.80
C GLY A 54 -6.47 -1.08 -27.28
N THR A 55 -6.11 -1.78 -26.22
CA THR A 55 -4.74 -1.77 -25.67
C THR A 55 -4.21 -3.19 -25.47
N PRO A 56 -2.91 -3.46 -25.66
CA PRO A 56 -2.32 -4.73 -25.35
C PRO A 56 -2.34 -4.97 -23.83
N TRP A 57 -2.89 -6.10 -23.40
CA TRP A 57 -2.90 -6.53 -22.01
C TRP A 57 -1.54 -7.06 -21.60
N GLY A 58 -1.04 -6.59 -20.46
CA GLY A 58 0.20 -7.08 -19.87
C GLY A 58 0.81 -6.09 -18.89
N GLY A 59 1.88 -6.53 -18.24
CA GLY A 59 2.63 -5.72 -17.29
C GLY A 59 1.78 -5.22 -16.11
N ILE A 60 0.87 -6.03 -15.60
CA ILE A 60 0.09 -5.64 -14.41
C ILE A 60 0.97 -5.79 -13.18
N SER A 61 1.45 -4.67 -12.67
CA SER A 61 2.36 -4.57 -11.53
C SER A 61 1.62 -4.30 -10.22
N GLY A 62 0.47 -3.61 -10.28
CA GLY A 62 -0.31 -3.28 -9.10
C GLY A 62 -1.80 -3.56 -9.24
N ILE A 63 -2.41 -3.94 -8.13
CA ILE A 63 -3.84 -4.20 -8.02
C ILE A 63 -4.39 -3.69 -6.68
N ASP A 64 -5.58 -3.15 -6.72
CA ASP A 64 -6.37 -2.81 -5.53
C ASP A 64 -7.85 -3.14 -5.75
N TYR A 65 -8.58 -3.30 -4.66
CA TYR A 65 -9.99 -3.66 -4.68
C TYR A 65 -10.83 -2.68 -3.86
N ASP A 66 -11.86 -2.14 -4.47
CA ASP A 66 -12.87 -1.35 -3.78
C ASP A 66 -14.06 -2.24 -3.38
N PRO A 67 -14.20 -2.57 -2.10
CA PRO A 67 -15.30 -3.42 -1.64
C PRO A 67 -16.68 -2.75 -1.72
N GLN A 68 -16.75 -1.42 -1.80
CA GLN A 68 -18.01 -0.69 -1.90
C GLN A 68 -18.62 -0.82 -3.29
N SER A 69 -17.81 -0.69 -4.32
CA SER A 69 -18.25 -0.83 -5.70
C SER A 69 -18.05 -2.23 -6.28
N GLY A 70 -17.25 -3.08 -5.65
CA GLY A 70 -16.85 -4.39 -6.18
C GLY A 70 -15.89 -4.29 -7.37
N GLN A 71 -15.21 -3.15 -7.52
CA GLN A 71 -14.31 -2.87 -8.63
C GLN A 71 -12.86 -3.11 -8.26
N PHE A 72 -12.12 -3.74 -9.17
CA PHE A 72 -10.67 -3.80 -9.12
C PHE A 72 -10.09 -2.64 -9.92
N TRP A 73 -9.00 -2.08 -9.39
CA TRP A 73 -8.13 -1.12 -10.04
C TRP A 73 -6.79 -1.80 -10.31
N LEU A 74 -6.31 -1.72 -11.53
CA LEU A 74 -5.06 -2.35 -11.95
C LEU A 74 -4.20 -1.32 -12.67
N ILE A 75 -2.89 -1.38 -12.47
CA ILE A 75 -1.94 -0.51 -13.15
C ILE A 75 -0.94 -1.35 -13.94
N SER A 76 -0.53 -0.84 -15.10
CA SER A 76 0.44 -1.51 -15.97
C SER A 76 1.78 -0.79 -15.89
N ASP A 77 2.87 -1.55 -15.78
CA ASP A 77 4.27 -1.10 -15.85
C ASP A 77 4.73 -0.81 -17.29
N ASP A 78 3.83 -0.92 -18.26
CA ASP A 78 4.13 -0.57 -19.65
C ASP A 78 4.47 0.92 -19.76
N ARG A 79 5.71 1.22 -19.72
CA ARG A 79 6.34 2.57 -19.75
C ARG A 79 5.94 3.43 -20.95
N SER A 80 4.68 3.36 -21.38
CA SER A 80 4.18 3.90 -22.65
C SER A 80 4.91 3.31 -23.87
N ALA A 81 5.44 2.11 -23.76
CA ALA A 81 6.23 1.48 -24.83
C ALA A 81 5.36 0.83 -25.90
N HIS A 82 4.25 0.21 -25.49
CA HIS A 82 3.30 -0.50 -26.35
C HIS A 82 1.97 0.26 -26.47
N ALA A 83 1.52 0.87 -25.38
CA ALA A 83 0.36 1.76 -25.34
C ALA A 83 0.62 2.82 -24.25
N PRO A 84 -0.11 3.95 -24.21
CA PRO A 84 0.05 4.95 -23.17
C PRO A 84 -0.02 4.33 -21.77
N ALA A 85 0.79 4.84 -20.83
CA ALA A 85 0.74 4.46 -19.43
C ALA A 85 -0.70 4.52 -18.93
N ARG A 86 -1.18 3.47 -18.28
CA ARG A 86 -2.62 3.28 -18.10
C ARG A 86 -2.99 2.50 -16.86
N ILE A 87 -4.20 2.71 -16.45
CA ILE A 87 -4.90 1.90 -15.46
C ILE A 87 -6.08 1.19 -16.12
N TYR A 88 -6.43 0.05 -15.56
CA TYR A 88 -7.63 -0.70 -15.94
C TYR A 88 -8.58 -0.78 -14.76
N THR A 89 -9.86 -0.91 -15.07
CA THR A 89 -10.87 -1.36 -14.12
C THR A 89 -11.37 -2.72 -14.50
N ALA A 90 -11.69 -3.54 -13.49
CA ALA A 90 -12.21 -4.88 -13.71
C ALA A 90 -13.27 -5.27 -12.68
N ARG A 91 -14.08 -6.25 -13.05
CA ARG A 91 -14.95 -6.97 -12.13
C ARG A 91 -14.63 -8.45 -12.19
N TRP A 92 -14.59 -9.07 -11.03
CA TRP A 92 -14.36 -10.49 -10.92
C TRP A 92 -15.07 -11.05 -9.68
N SER A 93 -15.73 -12.18 -9.87
CA SER A 93 -16.44 -12.89 -8.82
C SER A 93 -15.87 -14.30 -8.67
N PRO A 94 -14.69 -14.46 -8.08
CA PRO A 94 -14.00 -15.75 -8.03
C PRO A 94 -14.80 -16.84 -7.29
N ALA A 95 -15.66 -16.46 -6.35
CA ALA A 95 -16.51 -17.42 -5.65
C ALA A 95 -17.60 -18.04 -6.52
N GLN A 96 -18.12 -17.28 -7.49
CA GLN A 96 -19.15 -17.74 -8.42
C GLN A 96 -18.57 -18.32 -9.72
N GLN A 97 -17.43 -17.77 -10.15
CA GLN A 97 -16.81 -18.07 -11.45
C GLN A 97 -15.28 -18.28 -11.27
N PRO A 98 -14.87 -19.38 -10.65
CA PRO A 98 -13.47 -19.56 -10.24
C PRO A 98 -12.48 -19.71 -11.40
N THR A 99 -12.93 -20.07 -12.58
CA THR A 99 -12.11 -20.27 -13.79
C THR A 99 -12.28 -19.19 -14.84
N GLN A 100 -13.25 -18.30 -14.68
CA GLN A 100 -13.47 -17.21 -15.61
C GLN A 100 -12.48 -16.07 -15.35
N PRO A 101 -11.88 -15.49 -16.39
CA PRO A 101 -11.02 -14.33 -16.23
C PRO A 101 -11.82 -13.11 -15.74
N PRO A 102 -11.14 -12.15 -15.09
CA PRO A 102 -11.73 -10.87 -14.77
C PRO A 102 -12.30 -10.20 -16.04
N HIS A 103 -13.49 -9.64 -15.92
CA HIS A 103 -14.06 -8.80 -16.98
C HIS A 103 -13.48 -7.39 -16.86
N ILE A 104 -12.69 -6.97 -17.85
CA ILE A 104 -12.12 -5.62 -17.88
C ILE A 104 -13.22 -4.65 -18.32
N THR A 105 -13.51 -3.67 -17.48
CA THR A 105 -14.64 -2.74 -17.64
C THR A 105 -14.23 -1.37 -18.15
N GLY A 106 -12.94 -1.03 -18.06
CA GLY A 106 -12.42 0.26 -18.53
C GLY A 106 -10.91 0.28 -18.66
N VAL A 107 -10.43 1.18 -19.49
CA VAL A 107 -9.02 1.57 -19.60
C VAL A 107 -8.92 3.09 -19.59
N PHE A 108 -7.99 3.62 -18.79
CA PHE A 108 -7.80 5.07 -18.62
C PHE A 108 -6.33 5.39 -18.73
N THR A 109 -6.00 6.30 -19.62
CA THR A 109 -4.63 6.79 -19.80
C THR A 109 -4.23 7.65 -18.59
N LEU A 110 -3.07 7.36 -18.02
CA LEU A 110 -2.46 8.23 -17.03
C LEU A 110 -1.92 9.49 -17.71
N LEU A 111 -2.25 10.64 -17.15
CA LEU A 111 -1.88 11.93 -17.72
C LEU A 111 -0.85 12.63 -16.83
N THR A 112 0.00 13.41 -17.48
CA THR A 112 0.92 14.36 -16.84
C THR A 112 0.13 15.52 -16.20
N GLU A 113 0.81 16.37 -15.44
CA GLU A 113 0.26 17.62 -14.90
C GLU A 113 -0.31 18.54 -16.00
N GLN A 114 0.26 18.49 -17.20
CA GLN A 114 -0.20 19.26 -18.35
C GLN A 114 -1.38 18.61 -19.09
N GLY A 115 -1.92 17.50 -18.57
CA GLY A 115 -3.03 16.77 -19.16
C GLY A 115 -2.67 16.00 -20.43
N GLN A 116 -1.38 15.73 -20.67
CA GLN A 116 -0.90 14.97 -21.81
C GLN A 116 -0.54 13.53 -21.42
N PRO A 117 -0.71 12.54 -22.29
CA PRO A 117 -0.17 11.22 -22.08
C PRO A 117 1.36 11.27 -21.85
N PHE A 118 1.86 10.37 -21.01
CA PHE A 118 3.30 10.22 -20.85
C PHE A 118 3.93 9.72 -22.16
N PRO A 119 5.07 10.29 -22.58
CA PRO A 119 5.76 9.84 -23.78
C PRO A 119 6.32 8.43 -23.59
N SER A 120 6.44 7.69 -24.68
CA SER A 120 7.20 6.44 -24.67
C SER A 120 8.70 6.70 -24.51
N PRO A 121 9.48 5.70 -24.08
CA PRO A 121 10.94 5.80 -24.02
C PRO A 121 11.58 6.19 -25.35
N ARG A 122 10.95 5.86 -26.49
CA ARG A 122 11.41 6.18 -27.86
C ARG A 122 11.03 7.60 -28.28
N GLN A 123 9.91 8.10 -27.81
CA GLN A 123 9.38 9.44 -28.14
C GLN A 123 9.89 10.53 -27.22
N ARG A 124 10.64 10.15 -26.18
CA ARG A 124 11.17 11.10 -25.22
C ARG A 124 12.08 12.12 -25.92
N THR A 125 11.66 13.37 -25.95
CA THR A 125 12.46 14.51 -26.41
C THR A 125 12.93 15.32 -25.21
N GLY A 126 14.25 15.42 -25.03
CA GLY A 126 14.88 16.17 -23.93
C GLY A 126 15.02 15.37 -22.62
N SER A 127 15.86 15.89 -21.74
CA SER A 127 16.19 15.27 -20.45
C SER A 127 15.05 15.29 -19.44
N ASN A 128 14.08 16.19 -19.60
CA ASN A 128 13.01 16.43 -18.62
C ASN A 128 11.70 15.69 -18.92
N ALA A 129 11.59 15.02 -20.08
CA ALA A 129 10.40 14.24 -20.38
C ALA A 129 10.38 12.97 -19.52
N GLU A 130 9.41 12.88 -18.62
CA GLU A 130 9.26 11.74 -17.75
C GLU A 130 8.64 10.56 -18.48
N VAL A 131 9.25 9.39 -18.31
CA VAL A 131 8.70 8.10 -18.70
C VAL A 131 8.33 7.39 -17.41
N PRO A 132 7.06 7.06 -17.17
CA PRO A 132 6.65 6.40 -15.96
C PRO A 132 7.10 4.93 -15.96
N ASP A 133 7.30 4.40 -14.77
CA ASP A 133 7.53 2.98 -14.48
C ASP A 133 6.60 2.66 -13.32
N ALA A 134 5.34 2.36 -13.65
CA ALA A 134 4.27 2.32 -12.68
C ALA A 134 4.21 0.95 -11.99
N GLU A 135 4.25 0.89 -10.64
CA GLU A 135 4.39 -0.35 -9.90
C GLU A 135 3.25 -0.64 -8.92
N ALA A 136 2.72 0.35 -8.27
CA ALA A 136 1.65 0.15 -7.32
C ALA A 136 0.47 1.10 -7.56
N ILE A 137 -0.72 0.64 -7.19
CA ILE A 137 -1.95 1.44 -7.22
C ILE A 137 -2.76 1.19 -5.96
N ARG A 138 -3.40 2.26 -5.42
CA ARG A 138 -4.36 2.17 -4.33
C ARG A 138 -5.53 3.12 -4.57
N TRP A 139 -6.73 2.61 -4.29
CA TRP A 139 -7.96 3.38 -4.32
C TRP A 139 -8.26 3.99 -2.95
N HIS A 140 -8.37 5.30 -2.88
CA HIS A 140 -8.76 6.02 -1.68
C HIS A 140 -10.25 6.38 -1.76
N ALA A 141 -11.12 5.52 -1.25
CA ALA A 141 -12.57 5.66 -1.35
C ALA A 141 -13.08 7.01 -0.81
N GLY A 142 -12.60 7.45 0.35
CA GLY A 142 -13.02 8.72 0.98
C GLY A 142 -12.67 9.98 0.18
N ARG A 143 -11.69 9.92 -0.69
CA ARG A 143 -11.28 11.04 -1.56
C ARG A 143 -11.69 10.84 -3.01
N GLN A 144 -12.15 9.65 -3.38
CA GLN A 144 -12.42 9.27 -4.77
C GLN A 144 -11.19 9.53 -5.66
N ARG A 145 -10.03 9.01 -5.22
CA ARG A 145 -8.73 9.21 -5.87
C ARG A 145 -7.96 7.91 -5.96
N LEU A 146 -7.13 7.82 -6.97
CA LEU A 146 -6.13 6.78 -7.13
C LEU A 146 -4.77 7.32 -6.70
N TRP A 147 -4.06 6.54 -5.92
CA TRP A 147 -2.65 6.78 -5.60
C TRP A 147 -1.83 5.74 -6.33
N TRP A 148 -0.75 6.15 -6.96
CA TRP A 148 0.12 5.24 -7.68
C TRP A 148 1.57 5.64 -7.58
N THR A 149 2.45 4.66 -7.68
CA THR A 149 3.90 4.86 -7.63
C THR A 149 4.50 4.69 -9.00
N SER A 150 5.63 5.36 -9.21
CA SER A 150 6.52 5.15 -10.34
C SER A 150 7.93 5.04 -9.82
N GLU A 151 8.70 4.08 -10.30
CA GLU A 151 10.11 3.94 -9.97
C GLU A 151 10.97 5.03 -10.61
N GLY A 152 10.49 5.62 -11.70
CA GLY A 152 11.23 6.56 -12.53
C GLY A 152 12.18 5.88 -13.51
N ASP A 153 12.80 6.67 -14.38
CA ASP A 153 13.80 6.21 -15.35
C ASP A 153 15.20 6.70 -14.95
N TRP A 154 15.79 6.02 -14.00
CA TRP A 154 17.08 6.38 -13.39
C TRP A 154 18.21 6.54 -14.39
N ALA A 155 18.27 5.67 -15.40
CA ALA A 155 19.29 5.73 -16.42
C ALA A 155 19.27 7.06 -17.19
N ARG A 156 18.14 7.78 -17.10
CA ARG A 156 17.91 9.04 -17.80
C ARG A 156 17.52 10.19 -16.86
N GLY A 157 17.81 10.04 -15.55
CA GLY A 157 17.57 11.08 -14.56
C GLY A 157 16.12 11.19 -14.08
N GLY A 158 15.27 10.22 -14.40
CA GLY A 158 13.93 10.11 -13.81
C GLY A 158 14.00 9.67 -12.38
N ILE A 159 13.23 10.30 -11.49
CA ILE A 159 13.18 10.00 -10.05
C ILE A 159 11.90 9.26 -9.70
N PRO A 160 11.87 8.49 -8.59
CA PRO A 160 10.67 7.89 -8.07
C PRO A 160 9.59 8.94 -7.77
N ARG A 161 8.34 8.56 -8.01
CA ARG A 161 7.18 9.42 -7.78
C ARG A 161 6.07 8.67 -7.06
N LEU A 162 5.43 9.38 -6.14
CA LEU A 162 4.12 9.00 -5.60
C LEU A 162 3.11 10.04 -6.07
N ARG A 163 2.03 9.58 -6.70
CA ARG A 163 1.06 10.44 -7.37
C ARG A 163 -0.36 10.16 -6.97
N GLU A 164 -1.15 11.21 -6.94
CA GLU A 164 -2.60 11.15 -6.85
C GLU A 164 -3.21 11.49 -8.21
N ALA A 165 -4.15 10.66 -8.66
CA ALA A 165 -4.87 10.83 -9.91
C ALA A 165 -6.39 10.72 -9.70
N LEU A 166 -7.16 11.29 -10.62
CA LEU A 166 -8.59 11.01 -10.73
C LEU A 166 -8.82 9.59 -11.25
N PRO A 167 -10.02 8.99 -11.05
CA PRO A 167 -10.39 7.70 -11.62
C PRO A 167 -10.27 7.64 -13.15
N THR A 168 -10.28 8.78 -13.81
CA THR A 168 -10.12 8.95 -15.26
C THR A 168 -8.65 8.96 -15.71
N GLY A 169 -7.69 8.81 -14.79
CA GLY A 169 -6.26 8.89 -15.09
C GLY A 169 -5.67 10.31 -15.10
N GLN A 170 -6.49 11.34 -14.94
CA GLN A 170 -6.02 12.73 -14.86
C GLN A 170 -5.15 12.94 -13.61
N TRP A 171 -4.05 13.63 -13.79
CA TRP A 171 -3.19 14.05 -12.69
C TRP A 171 -3.94 14.97 -11.72
N ALA A 172 -3.77 14.74 -10.42
CA ALA A 172 -4.31 15.60 -9.37
C ALA A 172 -3.19 16.32 -8.61
N ARG A 173 -2.15 15.59 -8.22
CA ARG A 173 -0.94 16.14 -7.58
C ARG A 173 0.15 15.08 -7.44
N ASP A 174 1.38 15.55 -7.26
CA ASP A 174 2.47 14.73 -6.72
C ASP A 174 2.45 14.79 -5.19
N ILE A 175 2.77 13.68 -4.56
CA ILE A 175 2.91 13.56 -3.10
C ILE A 175 4.41 13.57 -2.79
N PRO A 176 4.90 14.52 -1.99
CA PRO A 176 6.31 14.60 -1.67
C PRO A 176 6.80 13.32 -0.99
N LEU A 177 7.90 12.78 -1.49
CA LEU A 177 8.60 11.67 -0.86
C LEU A 177 9.64 12.20 0.15
N PRO A 178 9.88 11.45 1.24
CA PRO A 178 11.00 11.77 2.13
C PRO A 178 12.33 11.82 1.36
N PRO A 179 13.30 12.65 1.79
CA PRO A 179 14.60 12.78 1.12
C PRO A 179 15.36 11.46 0.90
N ALA A 180 15.14 10.48 1.79
CA ALA A 180 15.72 9.14 1.66
C ALA A 180 15.29 8.39 0.39
N PHE A 181 14.15 8.77 -0.23
CA PHE A 181 13.68 8.21 -1.50
C PHE A 181 14.15 8.99 -2.71
N THR A 182 14.90 10.07 -2.51
CA THR A 182 15.48 10.80 -3.62
C THR A 182 16.82 10.17 -4.00
N PRO A 183 17.02 9.79 -5.27
CA PRO A 183 18.30 9.27 -5.72
C PRO A 183 19.41 10.29 -5.52
N THR A 184 20.44 9.92 -4.81
CA THR A 184 21.66 10.69 -4.84
C THR A 184 22.53 10.18 -5.99
N LEU A 185 22.86 11.05 -6.93
CA LEU A 185 23.83 10.77 -8.01
C LEU A 185 25.27 10.58 -7.47
N GLN A 186 25.44 10.53 -6.15
CA GLN A 186 26.72 10.40 -5.48
C GLN A 186 27.12 8.93 -5.26
N PRO A 187 28.42 8.60 -5.27
CA PRO A 187 28.91 7.23 -5.20
C PRO A 187 28.58 6.47 -3.89
N GLN A 188 28.03 7.13 -2.89
CA GLN A 188 27.71 6.54 -1.58
C GLN A 188 26.39 5.77 -1.51
N ARG A 189 25.70 5.60 -2.59
CA ARG A 189 24.57 4.68 -2.74
C ARG A 189 23.51 4.73 -1.64
N THR A 190 23.13 5.92 -1.22
CA THR A 190 21.97 6.12 -0.35
C THR A 190 20.73 6.36 -1.20
N GLY A 191 19.58 5.81 -0.80
CA GLY A 191 18.33 5.94 -1.52
C GLY A 191 17.92 4.69 -2.28
N PRO A 192 16.80 4.75 -3.02
CA PRO A 192 16.28 3.63 -3.80
C PRO A 192 17.24 3.24 -4.92
N ARG A 193 17.12 2.01 -5.38
CA ARG A 193 17.93 1.47 -6.48
C ARG A 193 17.16 1.53 -7.80
N PRO A 194 17.84 1.55 -8.95
CA PRO A 194 17.20 1.34 -10.23
C PRO A 194 16.45 0.01 -10.23
N ASN A 195 15.22 -0.01 -10.71
CA ASN A 195 14.35 -1.20 -10.78
C ASN A 195 14.22 -1.95 -9.43
N ALA A 196 14.17 -1.21 -8.35
CA ALA A 196 13.91 -1.69 -6.98
C ALA A 196 13.63 -0.49 -6.06
N SER A 197 12.67 0.33 -6.41
CA SER A 197 12.31 1.57 -5.75
C SER A 197 10.94 1.45 -5.07
N LEU A 198 9.92 2.08 -5.62
CA LEU A 198 8.57 2.15 -5.04
C LEU A 198 7.67 1.05 -5.59
N GLU A 199 7.90 -0.18 -5.19
CA GLU A 199 7.20 -1.39 -5.66
C GLU A 199 5.82 -1.58 -5.00
N GLY A 200 5.62 -1.05 -3.82
CA GLY A 200 4.41 -1.25 -3.04
C GLY A 200 3.86 0.04 -2.43
N LEU A 201 2.55 0.07 -2.24
CA LEU A 201 1.83 1.16 -1.60
C LEU A 201 0.72 0.62 -0.71
N ALA A 202 0.58 1.19 0.49
CA ALA A 202 -0.52 0.90 1.41
C ALA A 202 -0.96 2.17 2.14
N PHE A 203 -2.24 2.24 2.49
CA PHE A 203 -2.74 3.22 3.46
C PHE A 203 -2.68 2.63 4.87
N SER A 204 -2.41 3.47 5.85
CA SER A 204 -2.43 3.14 7.28
C SER A 204 -3.72 3.61 7.93
#